data_d83cc757d3258143290e5063e209f53f
#
_entry.id   d83cc757d3258143290e5063e209f53f
#
_cell.length_a   1.000
_cell.length_b   1.000
_cell.length_c   1.000
_cell.angle_alpha   90.00
_cell.angle_beta   90.00
_cell.angle_gamma   90.00
#
_symmetry.space_group_name_H-M   'P 1'
#
loop_
_entity.id
_entity.type
_entity.pdbx_description
1 polymer ?
#
loop_
_entity_poly.entity_id
_entity_poly.type
_entity_poly.pdbx_seq_one_letter_code
_entity_poly.pdbx_strand_id
1 'polypeptide(L)'
;MSFSYKPGSLRIDCNEVGFNAENVEAICAISRSTKSGKTMDGEYIGEKGIGFKSVFKAADVVWISSRDFTFKFDKTKFLGMVAPVWEAFPEKTQPGCTSIYLQLSKSCEEDTLIHELLTFDTNLLIFLRRVEEINIQVTRRDEQVWEKKIRKDESQQGEDRLTVLHTGEEISQYLIRTHVIKDLPKERKRPNWPQTRILLAFPTTESQEQPQLTPQNVYAFLPIRNYGLKVTISLPNHARVLSDDHVVPASGGLPPHCQSGGH
;
A
#
# COMPACT_ATOMS: atom_id res chain seq x y z
N MET A 1 -7.50 -7.60 -8.47
CA MET A 1 -6.25 -7.01 -8.97
C MET A 1 -5.28 -8.12 -9.30
N SER A 2 -4.52 -8.04 -10.40
CA SER A 2 -3.51 -9.04 -10.74
C SER A 2 -2.17 -8.39 -11.10
N PHE A 3 -1.10 -9.11 -10.79
CA PHE A 3 0.28 -8.80 -11.15
C PHE A 3 0.83 -9.98 -11.94
N SER A 4 1.36 -9.73 -13.13
CA SER A 4 1.94 -10.76 -13.99
C SER A 4 3.33 -10.32 -14.43
N TYR A 5 4.34 -10.95 -13.84
CA TYR A 5 5.75 -10.73 -14.20
C TYR A 5 6.18 -11.74 -15.27
N LYS A 6 6.88 -11.24 -16.27
CA LYS A 6 7.69 -12.00 -17.23
C LYS A 6 9.07 -11.34 -17.35
N PRO A 7 10.12 -12.05 -17.74
CA PRO A 7 11.44 -11.45 -17.91
C PRO A 7 11.38 -10.17 -18.74
N GLY A 8 11.84 -9.06 -18.15
CA GLY A 8 11.83 -7.73 -18.76
C GLY A 8 10.50 -6.96 -18.70
N SER A 9 9.44 -7.51 -18.10
CA SER A 9 8.14 -6.84 -18.03
C SER A 9 7.34 -7.17 -16.77
N LEU A 10 6.49 -6.22 -16.35
CA LEU A 10 5.49 -6.42 -15.32
C LEU A 10 4.16 -5.83 -15.81
N ARG A 11 3.13 -6.64 -15.79
CA ARG A 11 1.76 -6.22 -16.09
C ARG A 11 0.91 -6.19 -14.83
N ILE A 12 0.05 -5.17 -14.72
CA ILE A 12 -0.89 -4.99 -13.62
C ILE A 12 -2.27 -4.76 -14.21
N ASP A 13 -3.26 -5.56 -13.81
CA ASP A 13 -4.66 -5.37 -14.20
C ASP A 13 -5.51 -5.16 -12.96
N CYS A 14 -6.42 -4.19 -13.01
CA CYS A 14 -7.34 -3.88 -11.92
C CYS A 14 -8.73 -3.57 -12.46
N ASN A 15 -9.74 -4.23 -11.93
CA ASN A 15 -11.14 -4.01 -12.26
C ASN A 15 -11.74 -2.78 -11.56
N GLU A 16 -11.02 -1.68 -11.60
CA GLU A 16 -11.48 -0.39 -11.08
C GLU A 16 -12.46 0.31 -12.04
N VAL A 17 -13.03 1.43 -11.59
CA VAL A 17 -13.96 2.23 -12.41
C VAL A 17 -13.34 2.81 -13.69
N GLY A 18 -12.02 2.78 -13.83
CA GLY A 18 -11.28 3.30 -14.97
C GLY A 18 -11.09 4.82 -14.95
N PHE A 19 -10.26 5.31 -15.89
CA PHE A 19 -9.90 6.71 -15.98
C PHE A 19 -10.96 7.53 -16.69
N ASN A 20 -11.11 8.77 -16.26
CA ASN A 20 -11.74 9.85 -17.00
C ASN A 20 -10.66 10.87 -17.46
N ALA A 21 -11.04 11.90 -18.19
CA ALA A 21 -10.12 12.92 -18.69
C ALA A 21 -9.32 13.60 -17.57
N GLU A 22 -9.96 13.91 -16.44
CA GLU A 22 -9.28 14.53 -15.28
C GLU A 22 -8.20 13.60 -14.68
N ASN A 23 -8.43 12.28 -14.68
CA ASN A 23 -7.44 11.32 -14.21
C ASN A 23 -6.23 11.26 -15.14
N VAL A 24 -6.46 11.33 -16.45
CA VAL A 24 -5.38 11.39 -17.46
C VAL A 24 -4.56 12.69 -17.29
N GLU A 25 -5.21 13.84 -17.15
CA GLU A 25 -4.52 15.10 -16.88
C GLU A 25 -3.71 15.05 -15.58
N ALA A 26 -4.28 14.48 -14.52
CA ALA A 26 -3.59 14.38 -13.23
C ALA A 26 -2.38 13.46 -13.27
N ILE A 27 -2.44 12.34 -14.00
CA ILE A 27 -1.30 11.42 -14.13
C ILE A 27 -0.18 12.02 -14.99
N CYS A 28 -0.49 12.93 -15.92
CA CYS A 28 0.47 13.70 -16.72
C CYS A 28 1.14 14.82 -15.92
N ALA A 29 0.45 15.40 -14.95
CA ALA A 29 0.95 16.54 -14.20
C ALA A 29 2.01 16.15 -13.17
N ILE A 30 3.01 17.02 -12.97
CA ILE A 30 3.96 16.91 -11.86
C ILE A 30 3.26 17.43 -10.60
N SER A 31 3.22 16.59 -9.55
CA SER A 31 2.66 16.96 -8.24
C SER A 31 1.14 17.30 -8.21
N ARG A 32 0.39 16.97 -9.25
CA ARG A 32 -1.07 17.03 -9.22
C ARG A 32 -1.68 15.68 -8.86
N SER A 33 -2.72 15.70 -8.02
CA SER A 33 -3.57 14.56 -7.74
C SER A 33 -5.02 15.02 -7.75
N THR A 34 -5.89 14.32 -8.48
CA THR A 34 -7.35 14.52 -8.43
C THR A 34 -7.92 14.21 -7.04
N LYS A 35 -7.11 13.57 -6.20
CA LYS A 35 -7.46 13.12 -4.84
C LYS A 35 -7.05 14.11 -3.75
N SER A 36 -6.31 15.18 -4.10
CA SER A 36 -5.89 16.19 -3.13
C SER A 36 -7.08 17.07 -2.70
N GLY A 37 -7.33 17.15 -1.41
CA GLY A 37 -8.33 18.04 -0.81
C GLY A 37 -9.78 17.55 -0.82
N LYS A 38 -10.10 16.36 -1.35
CA LYS A 38 -11.47 15.85 -1.42
C LYS A 38 -11.91 14.96 -0.25
N THR A 39 -11.06 14.73 0.76
CA THR A 39 -11.39 13.74 1.78
C THR A 39 -11.07 14.16 3.19
N MET A 40 -12.11 14.59 3.92
CA MET A 40 -12.09 14.56 5.38
C MET A 40 -12.10 13.12 5.93
N ASP A 41 -12.46 12.13 5.13
CA ASP A 41 -12.66 10.72 5.55
C ASP A 41 -11.52 9.76 5.18
N GLY A 42 -10.41 10.24 4.62
CA GLY A 42 -9.30 9.37 4.21
C GLY A 42 -9.68 8.33 3.15
N GLU A 43 -10.61 8.68 2.24
CA GLU A 43 -11.15 7.75 1.25
C GLU A 43 -10.14 7.33 0.17
N TYR A 44 -9.05 8.07 -0.04
CA TYR A 44 -8.12 7.79 -1.12
C TYR A 44 -6.68 7.62 -0.63
N ILE A 45 -6.03 6.57 -1.16
CA ILE A 45 -4.59 6.38 -1.10
C ILE A 45 -3.98 7.21 -2.24
N GLY A 46 -2.91 7.98 -2.00
CA GLY A 46 -2.20 8.69 -3.06
C GLY A 46 -2.53 10.18 -3.17
N GLU A 47 -2.49 10.89 -2.07
CA GLU A 47 -2.75 12.32 -1.96
C GLU A 47 -1.69 13.22 -2.63
N LYS A 48 -0.43 12.75 -2.73
CA LYS A 48 0.71 13.59 -3.15
C LYS A 48 0.98 13.62 -4.66
N GLY A 49 0.28 12.81 -5.47
CA GLY A 49 0.46 12.77 -6.92
C GLY A 49 1.83 12.23 -7.41
N ILE A 50 2.66 11.70 -6.51
CA ILE A 50 3.99 11.18 -6.85
C ILE A 50 4.04 9.64 -6.93
N GLY A 51 3.01 8.95 -6.43
CA GLY A 51 2.99 7.49 -6.36
C GLY A 51 3.17 6.82 -7.72
N PHE A 52 2.41 7.27 -8.73
CA PHE A 52 2.53 6.70 -10.07
C PHE A 52 3.93 6.90 -10.66
N LYS A 53 4.54 8.08 -10.47
CA LYS A 53 5.86 8.36 -11.04
C LYS A 53 6.99 7.48 -10.49
N SER A 54 6.75 6.79 -9.37
CA SER A 54 7.72 5.85 -8.81
C SER A 54 7.94 4.61 -9.70
N VAL A 55 7.01 4.27 -10.60
CA VAL A 55 7.16 3.16 -11.56
C VAL A 55 8.39 3.35 -12.46
N PHE A 56 8.81 4.60 -12.72
CA PHE A 56 9.99 4.89 -13.52
C PHE A 56 11.33 4.60 -12.83
N LYS A 57 11.31 4.17 -11.58
CA LYS A 57 12.49 3.57 -10.95
C LYS A 57 12.80 2.20 -11.53
N ALA A 58 11.75 1.45 -11.90
CA ALA A 58 11.88 0.09 -12.41
C ALA A 58 11.67 0.00 -13.93
N ALA A 59 10.92 0.92 -14.55
CA ALA A 59 10.53 0.84 -15.95
C ALA A 59 11.05 2.01 -16.78
N ASP A 60 11.36 1.75 -18.04
CA ASP A 60 11.69 2.78 -19.03
C ASP A 60 10.45 3.23 -19.80
N VAL A 61 9.52 2.31 -20.08
CA VAL A 61 8.27 2.60 -20.77
C VAL A 61 7.10 2.02 -20.00
N VAL A 62 6.03 2.79 -19.91
CA VAL A 62 4.81 2.43 -19.18
C VAL A 62 3.61 2.67 -20.07
N TRP A 63 2.92 1.61 -20.49
CA TRP A 63 1.64 1.70 -21.16
C TRP A 63 0.49 1.64 -20.16
N ILE A 64 -0.55 2.38 -20.44
CA ILE A 64 -1.79 2.39 -19.67
C ILE A 64 -2.95 2.24 -20.65
N SER A 65 -3.85 1.31 -20.36
CA SER A 65 -5.13 1.18 -21.03
C SER A 65 -6.23 1.19 -19.98
N SER A 66 -7.15 2.16 -20.07
CA SER A 66 -8.24 2.33 -19.11
C SER A 66 -9.43 2.99 -19.79
N ARG A 67 -10.54 2.27 -19.90
CA ARG A 67 -11.71 2.68 -20.68
C ARG A 67 -11.35 3.06 -22.12
N ASP A 68 -11.63 4.30 -22.51
CA ASP A 68 -11.36 4.83 -23.86
C ASP A 68 -9.95 5.39 -24.03
N PHE A 69 -9.15 5.38 -22.97
CA PHE A 69 -7.81 5.95 -22.97
C PHE A 69 -6.76 4.86 -23.08
N THR A 70 -5.91 4.96 -24.12
CA THR A 70 -4.74 4.09 -24.26
C THR A 70 -3.55 4.93 -24.69
N PHE A 71 -2.52 4.94 -23.86
CA PHE A 71 -1.33 5.77 -24.05
C PHE A 71 -0.13 5.20 -23.31
N LYS A 72 1.05 5.73 -23.61
CA LYS A 72 2.29 5.37 -22.91
C LYS A 72 3.05 6.60 -22.44
N PHE A 73 3.90 6.37 -21.46
CA PHE A 73 5.00 7.25 -21.08
C PHE A 73 6.32 6.54 -21.42
N ASP A 74 7.28 7.27 -21.97
CA ASP A 74 8.60 6.76 -22.33
C ASP A 74 9.69 7.63 -21.69
N LYS A 75 10.22 7.20 -20.55
CA LYS A 75 11.24 7.90 -19.76
C LYS A 75 12.49 8.27 -20.58
N THR A 76 12.78 7.52 -21.63
CA THR A 76 13.96 7.76 -22.49
C THR A 76 13.80 8.98 -23.39
N LYS A 77 12.59 9.54 -23.50
CA LYS A 77 12.27 10.71 -24.32
C LYS A 77 12.20 11.98 -23.50
N PHE A 78 12.38 13.12 -24.17
CA PHE A 78 12.21 14.42 -23.55
C PHE A 78 10.76 14.58 -23.03
N LEU A 79 10.61 14.99 -21.76
CA LEU A 79 9.34 15.03 -21.04
C LEU A 79 8.57 13.71 -21.00
N GLY A 80 9.18 12.57 -21.33
CA GLY A 80 8.51 11.29 -21.50
C GLY A 80 7.86 10.71 -20.25
N MET A 81 8.16 11.25 -19.04
CA MET A 81 7.45 10.88 -17.81
C MET A 81 6.18 11.71 -17.57
N VAL A 82 5.90 12.74 -18.34
CA VAL A 82 4.75 13.66 -18.17
C VAL A 82 3.96 13.86 -19.45
N ALA A 83 4.60 13.78 -20.61
CA ALA A 83 3.97 13.89 -21.91
C ALA A 83 3.57 12.50 -22.41
N PRO A 84 2.26 12.17 -22.44
CA PRO A 84 1.80 10.90 -22.92
C PRO A 84 1.88 10.82 -24.45
N VAL A 85 2.14 9.62 -24.95
CA VAL A 85 2.04 9.29 -26.38
C VAL A 85 0.87 8.34 -26.54
N TRP A 86 -0.11 8.70 -27.36
CA TRP A 86 -1.25 7.86 -27.70
C TRP A 86 -0.77 6.72 -28.58
N GLU A 87 -0.84 5.49 -28.07
CA GLU A 87 -0.37 4.29 -28.73
C GLU A 87 -1.13 3.07 -28.22
N ALA A 88 -1.36 2.09 -29.07
CA ALA A 88 -2.04 0.86 -28.70
C ALA A 88 -1.31 0.12 -27.58
N PHE A 89 -2.08 -0.52 -26.71
CA PHE A 89 -1.54 -1.34 -25.62
C PHE A 89 -0.80 -2.55 -26.22
N PRO A 90 0.38 -2.93 -25.69
CA PRO A 90 1.24 -3.95 -26.32
C PRO A 90 0.68 -5.38 -26.27
N GLU A 91 -0.26 -5.63 -25.37
CA GLU A 91 -0.89 -6.93 -25.20
C GLU A 91 -2.43 -6.83 -25.28
N LYS A 92 -3.11 -7.98 -25.30
CA LYS A 92 -4.58 -8.01 -25.22
C LYS A 92 -5.04 -7.46 -23.86
N THR A 93 -5.90 -6.43 -23.88
CA THR A 93 -6.50 -5.87 -22.68
C THR A 93 -7.64 -6.73 -22.15
N GLN A 94 -7.88 -6.67 -20.83
CA GLN A 94 -9.04 -7.30 -20.22
C GLN A 94 -10.22 -6.32 -20.19
N PRO A 95 -11.39 -6.67 -20.73
CA PRO A 95 -12.57 -5.82 -20.68
C PRO A 95 -12.93 -5.44 -19.24
N GLY A 96 -13.22 -4.16 -19.01
CA GLY A 96 -13.60 -3.66 -17.68
C GLY A 96 -12.46 -3.48 -16.71
N CYS A 97 -11.20 -3.63 -17.16
CA CYS A 97 -10.01 -3.41 -16.34
C CYS A 97 -9.22 -2.19 -16.80
N THR A 98 -8.56 -1.54 -15.85
CA THR A 98 -7.40 -0.71 -16.12
C THR A 98 -6.17 -1.62 -16.15
N SER A 99 -5.47 -1.62 -17.27
CA SER A 99 -4.25 -2.40 -17.50
C SER A 99 -3.05 -1.46 -17.57
N ILE A 100 -1.99 -1.79 -16.84
CA ILE A 100 -0.71 -1.09 -16.86
C ILE A 100 0.35 -2.12 -17.26
N TYR A 101 1.17 -1.79 -18.26
CA TYR A 101 2.27 -2.62 -18.70
C TYR A 101 3.57 -1.86 -18.55
N LEU A 102 4.49 -2.42 -17.80
CA LEU A 102 5.81 -1.86 -17.53
C LEU A 102 6.85 -2.62 -18.36
N GLN A 103 7.54 -1.94 -19.25
CA GLN A 103 8.78 -2.43 -19.83
C GLN A 103 9.89 -2.08 -18.85
N LEU A 104 10.45 -3.09 -18.20
CA LEU A 104 11.46 -2.89 -17.17
C LEU A 104 12.75 -2.33 -17.77
N SER A 105 13.40 -1.45 -17.02
CA SER A 105 14.67 -0.88 -17.43
C SER A 105 15.80 -1.90 -17.26
N LYS A 106 16.89 -1.73 -18.01
CA LYS A 106 18.10 -2.56 -17.85
C LYS A 106 18.73 -2.43 -16.45
N SER A 107 18.43 -1.34 -15.74
CA SER A 107 18.89 -1.10 -14.37
C SER A 107 17.93 -1.65 -13.31
N CYS A 108 16.82 -2.25 -13.73
CA CYS A 108 15.90 -2.89 -12.79
C CYS A 108 16.54 -4.17 -12.25
N GLU A 109 16.61 -4.26 -10.94
CA GLU A 109 17.03 -5.50 -10.26
C GLU A 109 15.88 -6.49 -10.27
N GLU A 110 15.72 -7.24 -11.38
CA GLU A 110 14.59 -8.15 -11.58
C GLU A 110 14.52 -9.22 -10.48
N ASP A 111 15.64 -9.71 -9.96
CA ASP A 111 15.65 -10.69 -8.87
C ASP A 111 15.05 -10.10 -7.58
N THR A 112 15.32 -8.85 -7.28
CA THR A 112 14.69 -8.13 -6.15
C THR A 112 13.20 -7.98 -6.37
N LEU A 113 12.78 -7.57 -7.58
CA LEU A 113 11.35 -7.45 -7.92
C LEU A 113 10.63 -8.79 -7.82
N ILE A 114 11.23 -9.87 -8.33
CA ILE A 114 10.69 -11.22 -8.19
C ILE A 114 10.56 -11.60 -6.71
N HIS A 115 11.60 -11.35 -5.93
CA HIS A 115 11.57 -11.65 -4.49
C HIS A 115 10.43 -10.90 -3.78
N GLU A 116 10.26 -9.60 -4.06
CA GLU A 116 9.17 -8.79 -3.50
C GLU A 116 7.78 -9.32 -3.91
N LEU A 117 7.60 -9.77 -5.15
CA LEU A 117 6.36 -10.38 -5.60
C LEU A 117 6.08 -11.71 -4.90
N LEU A 118 7.10 -12.57 -4.75
CA LEU A 118 6.99 -13.87 -4.10
C LEU A 118 6.71 -13.73 -2.59
N THR A 119 7.31 -12.73 -1.94
CA THR A 119 7.19 -12.46 -0.50
C THR A 119 6.16 -11.37 -0.19
N PHE A 120 5.25 -11.09 -1.13
CA PHE A 120 4.24 -10.04 -0.97
C PHE A 120 3.51 -10.17 0.37
N ASP A 121 3.51 -9.08 1.15
CA ASP A 121 2.87 -9.03 2.47
C ASP A 121 1.34 -9.05 2.33
N THR A 122 0.76 -10.21 2.62
CA THR A 122 -0.69 -10.46 2.51
C THR A 122 -1.52 -9.55 3.40
N ASN A 123 -0.95 -9.09 4.53
CA ASN A 123 -1.62 -8.20 5.47
C ASN A 123 -1.95 -6.83 4.89
N LEU A 124 -1.28 -6.42 3.80
CA LEU A 124 -1.66 -5.20 3.07
C LEU A 124 -3.13 -5.22 2.64
N LEU A 125 -3.67 -6.39 2.31
CA LEU A 125 -5.04 -6.53 1.85
C LEU A 125 -6.07 -6.13 2.93
N ILE A 126 -5.73 -6.27 4.22
CA ILE A 126 -6.57 -5.85 5.35
C ILE A 126 -6.93 -4.35 5.25
N PHE A 127 -5.99 -3.53 4.77
CA PHE A 127 -6.10 -2.07 4.73
C PHE A 127 -6.62 -1.54 3.40
N LEU A 128 -6.71 -2.37 2.37
CA LEU A 128 -7.25 -2.01 1.06
C LEU A 128 -8.76 -2.17 1.06
N ARG A 129 -9.48 -1.05 1.02
CA ARG A 129 -10.94 -1.03 1.21
C ARG A 129 -11.74 -1.70 0.09
N ARG A 130 -11.25 -1.60 -1.16
CA ARG A 130 -11.99 -2.03 -2.37
C ARG A 130 -11.33 -3.22 -3.06
N VAL A 131 -10.15 -3.59 -2.64
CA VAL A 131 -9.44 -4.75 -3.19
C VAL A 131 -9.77 -5.95 -2.31
N GLU A 132 -10.47 -6.92 -2.89
CA GLU A 132 -10.88 -8.15 -2.21
C GLU A 132 -9.98 -9.32 -2.59
N GLU A 133 -9.36 -9.24 -3.79
CA GLU A 133 -8.52 -10.31 -4.31
C GLU A 133 -7.27 -9.75 -5.00
N ILE A 134 -6.14 -10.38 -4.74
CA ILE A 134 -4.87 -10.13 -5.42
C ILE A 134 -4.36 -11.46 -5.97
N ASN A 135 -4.05 -11.49 -7.27
CA ASN A 135 -3.41 -12.60 -7.95
C ASN A 135 -2.02 -12.17 -8.37
N ILE A 136 -1.00 -12.93 -8.04
CA ILE A 136 0.39 -12.69 -8.41
C ILE A 136 0.88 -13.89 -9.21
N GLN A 137 1.36 -13.64 -10.42
CA GLN A 137 1.96 -14.64 -11.29
C GLN A 137 3.38 -14.21 -11.65
N VAL A 138 4.34 -15.09 -11.43
CA VAL A 138 5.74 -14.88 -11.77
C VAL A 138 6.18 -15.97 -12.74
N THR A 139 6.48 -15.60 -13.97
CA THR A 139 7.05 -16.50 -14.97
C THR A 139 8.56 -16.23 -15.03
N ARG A 140 9.37 -17.25 -14.77
CA ARG A 140 10.83 -17.17 -14.84
C ARG A 140 11.36 -17.44 -16.24
N ARG A 141 12.65 -17.20 -16.46
CA ARG A 141 13.32 -17.43 -17.77
C ARG A 141 13.32 -18.88 -18.21
N ASP A 142 13.23 -19.83 -17.28
CA ASP A 142 13.10 -21.26 -17.50
C ASP A 142 11.66 -21.72 -17.71
N GLU A 143 10.75 -20.77 -17.96
CA GLU A 143 9.31 -20.96 -18.13
C GLU A 143 8.58 -21.53 -16.91
N GLN A 144 9.24 -21.66 -15.76
CA GLN A 144 8.56 -22.01 -14.53
C GLN A 144 7.62 -20.88 -14.12
N VAL A 145 6.39 -21.26 -13.80
CA VAL A 145 5.34 -20.33 -13.35
C VAL A 145 5.07 -20.55 -11.88
N TRP A 146 5.11 -19.48 -11.11
CA TRP A 146 4.69 -19.44 -9.72
C TRP A 146 3.47 -18.53 -9.60
N GLU A 147 2.49 -18.96 -8.82
CA GLU A 147 1.25 -18.24 -8.62
C GLU A 147 0.91 -18.13 -7.14
N LYS A 148 0.40 -16.97 -6.75
CA LYS A 148 -0.14 -16.71 -5.41
C LYS A 148 -1.46 -15.98 -5.54
N LYS A 149 -2.49 -16.55 -4.93
CA LYS A 149 -3.81 -15.93 -4.84
C LYS A 149 -4.07 -15.58 -3.38
N ILE A 150 -4.45 -14.33 -3.14
CA ILE A 150 -4.83 -13.81 -1.83
C ILE A 150 -6.25 -13.28 -1.95
N ARG A 151 -7.15 -13.76 -1.10
CA ARG A 151 -8.55 -13.30 -1.04
C ARG A 151 -8.88 -12.83 0.36
N LYS A 152 -9.67 -11.78 0.44
CA LYS A 152 -10.18 -11.20 1.66
C LYS A 152 -11.69 -11.36 1.72
N ASP A 153 -12.18 -11.94 2.82
CA ASP A 153 -13.57 -11.95 3.18
C ASP A 153 -13.79 -11.08 4.41
N GLU A 154 -14.86 -10.29 4.44
CA GLU A 154 -15.17 -9.40 5.55
C GLU A 154 -16.60 -9.62 6.04
N SER A 155 -16.77 -9.64 7.35
CA SER A 155 -18.07 -9.68 8.01
C SER A 155 -18.14 -8.72 9.18
N GLN A 156 -19.31 -8.12 9.43
CA GLN A 156 -19.49 -7.21 10.56
C GLN A 156 -19.81 -8.02 11.83
N GLN A 157 -19.13 -7.68 12.92
CA GLN A 157 -19.34 -8.26 14.24
C GLN A 157 -19.57 -7.15 15.28
N GLY A 158 -20.82 -6.71 15.45
CA GLY A 158 -21.13 -5.58 16.32
C GLY A 158 -20.43 -4.29 15.83
N GLU A 159 -19.58 -3.70 16.67
CA GLU A 159 -18.77 -2.52 16.32
C GLU A 159 -17.46 -2.88 15.58
N ASP A 160 -17.07 -4.14 15.61
CA ASP A 160 -15.85 -4.63 14.99
C ASP A 160 -16.15 -5.31 13.65
N ARG A 161 -15.12 -5.45 12.83
CA ARG A 161 -15.16 -6.15 11.56
C ARG A 161 -14.21 -7.34 11.62
N LEU A 162 -14.71 -8.52 11.34
CA LEU A 162 -13.89 -9.70 11.13
C LEU A 162 -13.40 -9.71 9.69
N THR A 163 -12.11 -9.80 9.50
CA THR A 163 -11.44 -9.94 8.19
C THR A 163 -10.71 -11.27 8.15
N VAL A 164 -11.00 -12.07 7.14
CA VAL A 164 -10.38 -13.38 6.90
C VAL A 164 -9.57 -13.29 5.61
N LEU A 165 -8.29 -13.61 5.68
CA LEU A 165 -7.39 -13.70 4.53
C LEU A 165 -7.18 -15.18 4.19
N HIS A 166 -7.38 -15.51 2.92
CA HIS A 166 -7.10 -16.82 2.34
C HIS A 166 -5.89 -16.70 1.42
N THR A 167 -4.84 -17.48 1.70
CA THR A 167 -3.61 -17.52 0.90
C THR A 167 -3.26 -18.99 0.63
N GLY A 168 -3.74 -19.53 -0.50
CA GLY A 168 -3.69 -20.96 -0.75
C GLY A 168 -4.51 -21.72 0.32
N GLU A 169 -3.86 -22.61 1.05
CA GLU A 169 -4.47 -23.35 2.17
C GLU A 169 -4.38 -22.61 3.52
N GLU A 170 -3.58 -21.55 3.58
CA GLU A 170 -3.42 -20.75 4.80
C GLU A 170 -4.59 -19.80 5.01
N ILE A 171 -5.12 -19.78 6.23
CA ILE A 171 -6.17 -18.86 6.66
C ILE A 171 -5.66 -18.03 7.83
N SER A 172 -5.77 -16.72 7.70
CA SER A 172 -5.44 -15.78 8.76
C SER A 172 -6.65 -14.92 9.08
N GLN A 173 -6.96 -14.74 10.37
CA GLN A 173 -8.13 -13.98 10.81
C GLN A 173 -7.70 -12.75 11.63
N TYR A 174 -8.44 -11.66 11.45
CA TYR A 174 -8.19 -10.41 12.13
C TYR A 174 -9.49 -9.75 12.57
N LEU A 175 -9.56 -9.42 13.86
CA LEU A 175 -10.61 -8.54 14.36
C LEU A 175 -10.17 -7.09 14.15
N ILE A 176 -10.93 -6.34 13.36
CA ILE A 176 -10.57 -4.97 12.96
C ILE A 176 -11.41 -3.98 13.74
N ARG A 177 -10.74 -3.09 14.48
CA ARG A 177 -11.35 -1.94 15.15
C ARG A 177 -10.83 -0.65 14.57
N THR A 178 -11.73 0.27 14.28
CA THR A 178 -11.39 1.63 13.86
C THR A 178 -11.50 2.58 15.04
N HIS A 179 -10.45 3.38 15.26
CA HIS A 179 -10.46 4.41 16.30
C HIS A 179 -10.22 5.79 15.67
N VAL A 180 -10.97 6.79 16.12
CA VAL A 180 -10.84 8.18 15.68
C VAL A 180 -10.09 8.96 16.76
N ILE A 181 -8.90 9.43 16.43
CA ILE A 181 -8.13 10.35 17.26
C ILE A 181 -8.56 11.77 16.92
N LYS A 182 -9.06 12.51 17.91
CA LYS A 182 -9.48 13.91 17.79
C LYS A 182 -8.41 14.85 18.35
N ASP A 183 -8.58 16.11 18.08
CA ASP A 183 -7.75 17.20 18.63
C ASP A 183 -6.26 17.05 18.28
N LEU A 184 -6.00 16.67 17.03
CA LEU A 184 -4.63 16.59 16.52
C LEU A 184 -3.97 17.97 16.52
N PRO A 185 -2.67 18.05 16.82
CA PRO A 185 -1.90 19.28 16.69
C PRO A 185 -2.02 19.88 15.28
N LYS A 186 -2.19 21.19 15.18
CA LYS A 186 -2.23 21.88 13.90
C LYS A 186 -0.91 21.73 13.16
N GLU A 187 -0.91 21.05 12.03
CA GLU A 187 0.25 20.98 11.15
C GLU A 187 0.23 22.10 10.12
N ARG A 188 1.38 22.76 9.88
CA ARG A 188 1.53 23.83 8.89
C ARG A 188 1.08 23.43 7.49
N LYS A 189 1.28 22.16 7.12
CA LYS A 189 0.88 21.62 5.80
C LYS A 189 -0.58 21.17 5.71
N ARG A 190 -1.26 21.05 6.86
CA ARG A 190 -2.65 20.54 6.99
C ARG A 190 -3.39 21.19 8.13
N PRO A 191 -3.63 22.51 8.08
CA PRO A 191 -4.22 23.26 9.20
C PRO A 191 -5.66 22.84 9.53
N ASN A 192 -6.36 22.15 8.61
CA ASN A 192 -7.78 21.83 8.69
C ASN A 192 -8.08 20.35 9.00
N TRP A 193 -7.13 19.62 9.58
CA TRP A 193 -7.30 18.19 9.90
C TRP A 193 -7.31 17.98 11.44
N PRO A 194 -8.45 18.22 12.10
CA PRO A 194 -8.52 18.13 13.56
C PRO A 194 -8.56 16.70 14.08
N GLN A 195 -8.81 15.73 13.22
CA GLN A 195 -8.94 14.32 13.60
C GLN A 195 -8.33 13.39 12.55
N THR A 196 -7.96 12.19 13.00
CA THR A 196 -7.51 11.12 12.13
C THR A 196 -8.11 9.79 12.55
N ARG A 197 -8.20 8.86 11.59
CA ARG A 197 -8.70 7.51 11.85
C ARG A 197 -7.52 6.54 11.82
N ILE A 198 -7.36 5.78 12.88
CA ILE A 198 -6.42 4.65 12.92
C ILE A 198 -7.20 3.35 12.84
N LEU A 199 -6.59 2.35 12.24
CA LEU A 199 -7.15 1.02 12.10
C LEU A 199 -6.25 0.05 12.87
N LEU A 200 -6.86 -0.70 13.78
CA LEU A 200 -6.20 -1.70 14.61
C LEU A 200 -6.68 -3.07 14.15
N ALA A 201 -5.77 -3.95 13.76
CA ALA A 201 -6.06 -5.31 13.36
C ALA A 201 -5.43 -6.29 14.36
N PHE A 202 -6.29 -6.99 15.08
CA PHE A 202 -5.90 -7.99 16.10
C PHE A 202 -5.94 -9.36 15.45
N PRO A 203 -4.79 -10.03 15.27
CA PRO A 203 -4.79 -11.39 14.76
C PRO A 203 -5.45 -12.33 15.78
N THR A 204 -6.33 -13.20 15.31
CA THR A 204 -7.09 -14.15 16.12
C THR A 204 -6.91 -15.58 15.61
N THR A 205 -7.22 -16.56 16.46
CA THR A 205 -7.34 -17.97 16.06
C THR A 205 -8.65 -18.20 15.30
N GLU A 206 -8.79 -19.32 14.61
CA GLU A 206 -10.02 -19.70 13.90
C GLU A 206 -11.26 -19.72 14.82
N SER A 207 -11.10 -20.11 16.08
CA SER A 207 -12.18 -20.07 17.08
C SER A 207 -12.50 -18.67 17.57
N GLN A 208 -11.72 -17.65 17.20
CA GLN A 208 -11.82 -16.25 17.68
C GLN A 208 -11.69 -16.10 19.20
N GLU A 209 -11.39 -17.16 19.92
CA GLU A 209 -11.36 -17.18 21.39
C GLU A 209 -10.03 -16.68 21.96
N GLN A 210 -8.96 -16.75 21.16
CA GLN A 210 -7.63 -16.36 21.64
C GLN A 210 -6.91 -15.46 20.64
N PRO A 211 -6.33 -14.32 21.09
CA PRO A 211 -5.49 -13.50 20.26
C PRO A 211 -4.15 -14.19 19.98
N GLN A 212 -3.67 -14.06 18.74
CA GLN A 212 -2.32 -14.47 18.40
C GLN A 212 -1.33 -13.39 18.83
N LEU A 213 -0.49 -13.69 19.83
CA LEU A 213 0.45 -12.74 20.42
C LEU A 213 1.81 -12.70 19.69
N THR A 214 1.80 -12.70 18.37
CA THR A 214 3.02 -12.54 17.55
C THR A 214 3.28 -11.05 17.23
N PRO A 215 4.55 -10.62 17.15
CA PRO A 215 4.89 -9.24 16.76
C PRO A 215 4.36 -8.91 15.38
N GLN A 216 3.69 -7.77 15.25
CA GLN A 216 3.04 -7.30 14.04
C GLN A 216 3.71 -6.04 13.47
N ASN A 217 3.53 -5.81 12.18
CA ASN A 217 4.00 -4.61 11.53
C ASN A 217 3.07 -3.41 11.76
N VAL A 218 3.65 -2.22 11.73
CA VAL A 218 2.93 -0.95 11.62
C VAL A 218 2.93 -0.53 10.14
N TYR A 219 1.79 -0.05 9.67
CA TYR A 219 1.57 0.35 8.29
C TYR A 219 1.23 1.85 8.19
N ALA A 220 1.69 2.49 7.13
CA ALA A 220 1.10 3.72 6.60
C ALA A 220 0.79 3.47 5.13
N PHE A 221 -0.22 2.65 4.86
CA PHE A 221 -0.57 1.95 3.62
C PHE A 221 0.46 0.88 3.20
N LEU A 222 1.73 1.14 3.34
CA LEU A 222 2.82 0.19 3.17
C LEU A 222 3.37 -0.19 4.55
N PRO A 223 3.98 -1.36 4.69
CA PRO A 223 4.64 -1.73 5.93
C PRO A 223 5.79 -0.75 6.22
N ILE A 224 5.83 -0.22 7.43
CA ILE A 224 6.89 0.67 7.87
C ILE A 224 7.95 -0.15 8.60
N ARG A 225 7.57 -0.73 9.74
CA ARG A 225 8.48 -1.47 10.62
C ARG A 225 7.69 -2.31 11.63
N ASN A 226 8.35 -3.36 12.11
CA ASN A 226 7.90 -4.10 13.29
C ASN A 226 8.47 -3.44 14.55
N TYR A 227 7.58 -2.92 15.40
CA TYR A 227 7.91 -2.33 16.71
C TYR A 227 7.67 -3.30 17.88
N GLY A 228 7.45 -4.60 17.62
CA GLY A 228 7.18 -5.60 18.65
C GLY A 228 5.73 -5.57 19.17
N LEU A 229 4.86 -4.76 18.58
CA LEU A 229 3.45 -4.70 18.95
C LEU A 229 2.74 -5.99 18.55
N LYS A 230 1.80 -6.42 19.38
CA LYS A 230 0.98 -7.64 19.13
C LYS A 230 -0.29 -7.35 18.35
N VAL A 231 -0.39 -6.19 17.77
CA VAL A 231 -1.50 -5.69 16.96
C VAL A 231 -0.92 -5.04 15.72
N THR A 232 -1.53 -5.30 14.59
CA THR A 232 -1.21 -4.60 13.34
C THR A 232 -1.89 -3.24 13.36
N ILE A 233 -1.14 -2.17 13.16
CA ILE A 233 -1.66 -0.80 13.16
C ILE A 233 -1.52 -0.23 11.76
N SER A 234 -2.60 0.31 11.21
CA SER A 234 -2.52 1.14 10.01
C SER A 234 -2.82 2.59 10.35
N LEU A 235 -1.86 3.41 10.02
CA LEU A 235 -1.94 4.86 10.13
C LEU A 235 -2.31 5.44 8.76
N PRO A 236 -3.13 6.49 8.69
CA PRO A 236 -3.35 7.20 7.44
C PRO A 236 -2.05 7.89 6.98
N ASN A 237 -1.91 8.13 5.67
CA ASN A 237 -0.71 8.70 5.04
C ASN A 237 -0.20 10.02 5.66
N HIS A 238 -1.04 10.70 6.44
CA HIS A 238 -0.70 11.95 7.08
C HIS A 238 -0.17 11.79 8.51
N ALA A 239 -0.24 10.60 9.09
CA ALA A 239 0.39 10.36 10.38
C ALA A 239 1.91 10.35 10.18
N ARG A 240 2.62 11.26 10.82
CA ARG A 240 4.07 11.18 10.93
C ARG A 240 4.39 10.00 11.84
N VAL A 241 5.05 9.00 11.30
CA VAL A 241 5.91 8.14 12.13
C VAL A 241 7.07 9.04 12.50
N LEU A 242 7.23 9.32 13.79
CA LEU A 242 8.40 10.04 14.28
C LEU A 242 9.63 9.28 13.79
N SER A 243 10.49 9.96 13.05
CA SER A 243 11.79 9.42 12.67
C SER A 243 12.57 9.05 13.93
N ASP A 244 13.43 8.06 13.83
CA ASP A 244 14.17 7.39 14.90
C ASP A 244 14.99 8.32 15.85
N ASP A 245 15.01 9.63 15.61
CA ASP A 245 15.80 10.60 16.35
C ASP A 245 15.22 10.95 17.74
N HIS A 246 14.05 10.42 18.13
CA HIS A 246 13.41 10.70 19.42
C HIS A 246 12.80 9.46 20.11
N VAL A 247 13.46 8.31 20.00
CA VAL A 247 13.20 7.23 20.95
C VAL A 247 14.02 7.52 22.20
N VAL A 248 13.41 8.25 23.15
CA VAL A 248 13.92 8.29 24.51
C VAL A 248 13.75 6.88 25.06
N PRO A 249 14.85 6.18 25.42
CA PRO A 249 14.71 4.91 26.11
C PRO A 249 14.01 5.17 27.45
N ALA A 250 12.97 4.39 27.72
CA ALA A 250 12.38 4.34 29.05
C ALA A 250 13.40 3.74 30.03
N SER A 251 14.32 4.55 30.48
CA SER A 251 15.18 4.25 31.62
C SER A 251 14.31 4.38 32.86
N GLY A 252 13.75 3.27 33.33
CA GLY A 252 13.27 3.13 34.70
C GLY A 252 14.45 3.24 35.67
N GLY A 253 14.81 4.46 36.03
CA GLY A 253 15.70 4.77 37.12
C GLY A 253 14.88 5.31 38.29
N LEU A 254 14.71 4.52 39.35
CA LEU A 254 14.25 4.99 40.65
C LEU A 254 15.12 6.16 41.13
N PRO A 255 14.53 7.19 41.73
CA PRO A 255 15.30 8.29 42.29
C PRO A 255 16.16 7.77 43.49
N PRO A 256 17.38 8.24 43.67
CA PRO A 256 18.19 7.86 44.80
C PRO A 256 17.62 8.48 46.10
N HIS A 257 17.52 7.63 47.10
CA HIS A 257 17.20 7.99 48.46
C HIS A 257 18.13 9.11 48.99
N CYS A 258 17.53 10.18 49.54
CA CYS A 258 18.23 11.09 50.45
C CYS A 258 18.71 10.28 51.65
N GLN A 259 20.01 10.14 51.81
CA GLN A 259 20.63 9.83 53.08
C GLN A 259 20.99 11.12 53.77
N SER A 260 20.28 11.37 54.86
CA SER A 260 20.67 12.29 55.91
C SER A 260 21.91 11.77 56.60
N GLY A 261 22.99 12.54 56.59
CA GLY A 261 24.20 12.31 57.37
C GLY A 261 24.58 13.60 58.06
N GLY A 262 24.35 13.65 59.38
CA GLY A 262 24.87 14.71 60.25
C GLY A 262 26.36 14.52 60.53
N HIS A 263 27.05 15.56 60.59
CA HIS A 263 28.00 16.09 61.59
C HIS A 263 28.61 17.34 61.01
#